data_e89bc74e28be27da969585c1a118cfb1
#
_entry.id   e89bc74e28be27da969585c1a118cfb1
#
_cell.length_a   1.000
_cell.length_b   1.000
_cell.length_c   1.000
_cell.angle_alpha   90.00
_cell.angle_beta   90.00
_cell.angle_gamma   90.00
#
_symmetry.space_group_name_H-M   'P 1'
#
loop_
_entity.id
_entity.type
_entity.pdbx_description
1 polymer ?
#
loop_
_entity_poly.entity_id
_entity_poly.type
_entity_poly.pdbx_seq_one_letter_code
_entity_poly.pdbx_strand_id
1 'polypeptide(L)'
;MCFACVFLMLCLCILDLAGIPLIRGNPLPAEVREYIEAHPSAVICGEVQRCQDTEYSLSVYLKQVYLAYRSEKIPIRNIRVFLNEKSEEDLRTGMIIQVRGELERVSAPRNPGEFDSQQYYACQGIYYFLKNGIIQKKSRSYSRYGQFLTDLRERITGILEEAAGEDAGIYQAMLLGEKSSLD
;
A
#
# COMPACT_ATOMS: atom_id res chain seq x y z
N MET A 1 12.55 25.62 19.83
CA MET A 1 12.06 24.56 18.91
C MET A 1 10.54 24.29 19.02
N CYS A 2 9.90 24.34 20.19
CA CYS A 2 8.46 24.09 20.32
C CYS A 2 7.54 25.07 19.56
N PHE A 3 7.84 26.37 19.51
CA PHE A 3 6.98 27.36 18.84
C PHE A 3 6.85 27.13 17.32
N ALA A 4 7.92 26.73 16.65
CA ALA A 4 7.88 26.44 15.22
C ALA A 4 7.02 25.20 14.90
N CYS A 5 7.06 24.17 15.74
CA CYS A 5 6.23 22.98 15.57
C CYS A 5 4.75 23.27 15.82
N VAL A 6 4.43 24.06 16.84
CA VAL A 6 3.04 24.47 17.14
C VAL A 6 2.49 25.36 16.02
N PHE A 7 3.29 26.29 15.52
CA PHE A 7 2.89 27.16 14.40
C PHE A 7 2.66 26.36 13.11
N LEU A 8 3.55 25.40 12.82
CA LEU A 8 3.37 24.50 11.66
C LEU A 8 2.11 23.66 11.77
N MET A 9 1.84 23.08 12.96
CA MET A 9 0.61 22.33 13.23
C MET A 9 -0.64 23.19 13.07
N LEU A 10 -0.61 24.44 13.57
CA LEU A 10 -1.70 25.40 13.42
C LEU A 10 -1.94 25.78 11.95
N CYS A 11 -0.88 26.01 11.20
CA CYS A 11 -0.97 26.24 9.75
C CYS A 11 -1.57 25.06 9.00
N LEU A 12 -1.17 23.83 9.33
CA LEU A 12 -1.72 22.62 8.73
C LEU A 12 -3.20 22.43 9.07
N CYS A 13 -3.59 22.70 10.33
CA CYS A 13 -5.00 22.69 10.73
C CYS A 13 -5.84 23.75 10.02
N ILE A 14 -5.31 24.96 9.85
CA ILE A 14 -5.99 26.06 9.14
C ILE A 14 -6.16 25.70 7.65
N LEU A 15 -5.16 25.10 7.02
CA LEU A 15 -5.24 24.66 5.63
C LEU A 15 -6.25 23.52 5.44
N ASP A 16 -6.35 22.60 6.41
CA ASP A 16 -7.35 21.52 6.40
C ASP A 16 -8.78 22.07 6.59
N LEU A 17 -8.95 23.07 7.48
CA LEU A 17 -10.20 23.81 7.68
C LEU A 17 -10.59 24.65 6.45
N ALA A 18 -9.62 25.20 5.73
CA ALA A 18 -9.85 25.94 4.48
C ALA A 18 -10.21 25.03 3.29
N GLY A 19 -10.32 23.70 3.53
CA GLY A 19 -10.70 22.73 2.49
C GLY A 19 -9.63 22.50 1.43
N ILE A 20 -8.40 22.92 1.69
CA ILE A 20 -7.25 22.61 0.82
C ILE A 20 -6.79 21.19 1.17
N PRO A 21 -7.05 20.17 0.34
CA PRO A 21 -6.77 18.79 0.66
C PRO A 21 -5.25 18.52 0.55
N LEU A 22 -4.50 18.89 1.60
CA LEU A 22 -3.07 18.60 1.67
C LEU A 22 -2.78 17.10 1.74
N ILE A 23 -3.72 16.30 2.24
CA ILE A 23 -3.53 14.88 2.53
C ILE A 23 -4.63 14.00 1.89
N ARG A 24 -5.82 14.52 1.54
CA ARG A 24 -7.02 13.72 1.21
C ARG A 24 -7.45 13.70 -0.26
N GLY A 25 -6.69 14.26 -1.17
CA GLY A 25 -7.05 14.29 -2.59
C GLY A 25 -6.78 12.96 -3.30
N ASN A 26 -7.80 12.37 -3.91
CA ASN A 26 -7.59 11.29 -4.88
C ASN A 26 -6.74 11.84 -6.04
N PRO A 27 -5.57 11.26 -6.32
CA PRO A 27 -4.64 11.81 -7.32
C PRO A 27 -5.13 11.70 -8.76
N LEU A 28 -6.18 10.90 -9.00
CA LEU A 28 -6.69 10.66 -10.34
C LEU A 28 -7.65 11.77 -10.80
N PRO A 29 -7.51 12.27 -12.05
CA PRO A 29 -8.48 13.14 -12.69
C PRO A 29 -9.89 12.52 -12.72
N ALA A 30 -10.93 13.36 -12.72
CA ALA A 30 -12.32 12.89 -12.70
C ALA A 30 -12.65 11.97 -13.86
N GLU A 31 -12.19 12.31 -15.07
CA GLU A 31 -12.37 11.51 -16.29
C GLU A 31 -11.78 10.09 -16.17
N VAL A 32 -10.58 9.99 -15.56
CA VAL A 32 -9.91 8.70 -15.35
C VAL A 32 -10.64 7.87 -14.31
N ARG A 33 -11.19 8.50 -13.27
CA ARG A 33 -11.99 7.80 -12.25
C ARG A 33 -13.25 7.17 -12.85
N GLU A 34 -13.99 7.95 -13.63
CA GLU A 34 -15.20 7.50 -14.31
C GLU A 34 -14.90 6.37 -15.30
N TYR A 35 -13.78 6.49 -16.03
CA TYR A 35 -13.34 5.44 -16.93
C TYR A 35 -13.00 4.13 -16.20
N ILE A 36 -12.29 4.20 -15.06
CA ILE A 36 -11.95 3.01 -14.25
C ILE A 36 -13.21 2.35 -13.70
N GLU A 37 -14.19 3.15 -13.23
CA GLU A 37 -15.47 2.62 -12.73
C GLU A 37 -16.24 1.87 -13.83
N ALA A 38 -16.16 2.36 -15.08
CA ALA A 38 -16.78 1.70 -16.23
C ALA A 38 -15.96 0.49 -16.75
N HIS A 39 -14.62 0.52 -16.58
CA HIS A 39 -13.70 -0.48 -17.10
C HIS A 39 -12.66 -0.85 -16.04
N PRO A 40 -12.99 -1.74 -15.10
CA PRO A 40 -12.12 -2.03 -13.95
C PRO A 40 -10.78 -2.67 -14.33
N SER A 41 -10.69 -3.32 -15.51
CA SER A 41 -9.43 -3.93 -15.96
C SER A 41 -8.36 -2.88 -16.25
N ALA A 42 -7.28 -2.90 -15.48
CA ALA A 42 -6.20 -1.93 -15.57
C ALA A 42 -4.82 -2.61 -15.61
N VAL A 43 -3.86 -1.93 -16.22
CA VAL A 43 -2.45 -2.31 -16.18
C VAL A 43 -1.70 -1.22 -15.43
N ILE A 44 -1.01 -1.61 -14.38
CA ILE A 44 -0.21 -0.71 -13.55
C ILE A 44 1.26 -1.12 -13.59
N CYS A 45 2.13 -0.15 -13.38
CA CYS A 45 3.56 -0.37 -13.21
C CYS A 45 4.03 0.38 -11.98
N GLY A 46 4.76 -0.28 -11.09
CA GLY A 46 5.23 0.32 -9.85
C GLY A 46 6.41 -0.43 -9.25
N GLU A 47 7.03 0.18 -8.25
CA GLU A 47 8.15 -0.38 -7.50
C GLU A 47 7.62 -1.12 -6.27
N VAL A 48 8.07 -2.36 -6.06
CA VAL A 48 7.73 -3.18 -4.88
C VAL A 48 8.31 -2.52 -3.63
N GLN A 49 7.44 -2.15 -2.71
CA GLN A 49 7.82 -1.61 -1.42
C GLN A 49 7.92 -2.72 -0.37
N ARG A 50 6.92 -3.59 -0.31
CA ARG A 50 6.88 -4.77 0.56
C ARG A 50 5.92 -5.80 0.02
N CYS A 51 6.18 -7.06 0.33
CA CYS A 51 5.23 -8.16 0.16
C CYS A 51 4.69 -8.55 1.52
N GLN A 52 3.43 -8.93 1.57
CA GLN A 52 2.78 -9.46 2.76
C GLN A 52 2.06 -10.75 2.37
N ASP A 53 2.56 -11.85 2.86
CA ASP A 53 1.94 -13.15 2.68
C ASP A 53 0.87 -13.35 3.75
N THR A 54 -0.31 -13.72 3.34
CA THR A 54 -1.40 -14.16 4.20
C THR A 54 -1.76 -15.60 3.81
N GLU A 55 -2.40 -16.35 4.70
CA GLU A 55 -2.77 -17.76 4.42
C GLU A 55 -3.49 -17.95 3.08
N TYR A 56 -4.24 -16.95 2.63
CA TYR A 56 -5.13 -17.04 1.47
C TYR A 56 -4.63 -16.27 0.24
N SER A 57 -3.74 -15.29 0.40
CA SER A 57 -3.32 -14.44 -0.72
C SER A 57 -1.98 -13.75 -0.47
N LEU A 58 -1.22 -13.55 -1.54
CA LEU A 58 -0.05 -12.69 -1.52
C LEU A 58 -0.47 -11.27 -1.88
N SER A 59 -0.29 -10.32 -0.96
CA SER A 59 -0.51 -8.91 -1.23
C SER A 59 0.83 -8.17 -1.36
N VAL A 60 0.93 -7.34 -2.41
CA VAL A 60 2.11 -6.56 -2.73
C VAL A 60 1.80 -5.08 -2.65
N TYR A 61 2.57 -4.35 -1.85
CA TYR A 61 2.49 -2.90 -1.77
C TYR A 61 3.44 -2.29 -2.78
N LEU A 62 2.90 -1.51 -3.70
CA LEU A 62 3.66 -0.80 -4.72
C LEU A 62 3.69 0.70 -4.41
N LYS A 63 4.85 1.30 -4.61
CA LYS A 63 5.06 2.76 -4.59
C LYS A 63 5.39 3.29 -5.97
N GLN A 64 5.24 4.61 -6.16
CA GLN A 64 5.52 5.29 -7.43
C GLN A 64 4.79 4.63 -8.61
N VAL A 65 3.50 4.38 -8.41
CA VAL A 65 2.70 3.62 -9.37
C VAL A 65 2.23 4.51 -10.51
N TYR A 66 2.28 3.97 -11.71
CA TYR A 66 1.72 4.57 -12.91
C TYR A 66 0.65 3.65 -13.50
N LEU A 67 -0.49 4.24 -13.81
CA LEU A 67 -1.57 3.61 -14.57
C LEU A 67 -1.32 3.84 -16.06
N ALA A 68 -1.40 2.78 -16.85
CA ALA A 68 -1.42 2.89 -18.30
C ALA A 68 -2.84 3.22 -18.79
N TYR A 69 -3.05 4.44 -19.26
CA TYR A 69 -4.32 4.91 -19.76
C TYR A 69 -4.14 5.59 -21.12
N ARG A 70 -4.81 5.11 -22.19
CA ARG A 70 -4.77 5.68 -23.56
C ARG A 70 -3.36 6.06 -24.03
N SER A 71 -2.37 5.20 -23.78
CA SER A 71 -0.94 5.41 -24.08
C SER A 71 -0.24 6.45 -23.19
N GLU A 72 -0.89 7.03 -22.22
CA GLU A 72 -0.32 7.91 -21.22
C GLU A 72 -0.04 7.17 -19.92
N LYS A 73 0.94 7.66 -19.17
CA LYS A 73 1.26 7.16 -17.81
C LYS A 73 0.74 8.15 -16.79
N ILE A 74 -0.35 7.78 -16.12
CA ILE A 74 -0.94 8.60 -15.07
C ILE A 74 -0.38 8.17 -13.71
N PRO A 75 0.24 9.06 -12.93
CA PRO A 75 0.76 8.71 -11.63
C PRO A 75 -0.36 8.45 -10.63
N ILE A 76 -0.30 7.28 -9.97
CA ILE A 76 -1.15 6.91 -8.85
C ILE A 76 -0.25 6.69 -7.65
N ARG A 77 -0.15 7.47 -6.69
CA ARG A 77 0.78 7.36 -5.55
C ARG A 77 1.19 5.92 -5.21
N ASN A 78 0.47 5.28 -4.27
CA ASN A 78 0.72 3.91 -3.83
C ASN A 78 -0.51 3.05 -4.10
N ILE A 79 -0.31 1.74 -4.25
CA ILE A 79 -1.39 0.79 -4.45
C ILE A 79 -1.09 -0.51 -3.72
N ARG A 80 -2.13 -1.17 -3.21
CA ARG A 80 -2.06 -2.54 -2.71
C ARG A 80 -2.62 -3.48 -3.77
N VAL A 81 -1.81 -4.44 -4.17
CA VAL A 81 -2.13 -5.44 -5.19
C VAL A 81 -2.38 -6.76 -4.50
N PHE A 82 -3.50 -7.39 -4.79
CA PHE A 82 -3.80 -8.77 -4.39
C PHE A 82 -3.57 -9.68 -5.59
N LEU A 83 -2.58 -10.55 -5.49
CA LEU A 83 -2.24 -11.49 -6.54
C LEU A 83 -3.20 -12.68 -6.51
N ASN A 84 -3.60 -13.15 -7.68
CA ASN A 84 -4.60 -14.22 -7.82
C ASN A 84 -4.04 -15.60 -7.48
N GLU A 85 -2.74 -15.77 -7.67
CA GLU A 85 -2.04 -17.01 -7.32
C GLU A 85 -0.91 -16.67 -6.34
N LYS A 86 -0.67 -17.53 -5.35
CA LYS A 86 0.60 -17.62 -4.66
C LYS A 86 1.64 -18.10 -5.69
N SER A 87 1.93 -17.25 -6.68
CA SER A 87 3.05 -17.57 -7.53
C SER A 87 4.29 -17.51 -6.66
N GLU A 88 5.10 -18.57 -6.68
CA GLU A 88 6.45 -18.63 -6.11
C GLU A 88 7.38 -17.60 -6.79
N GLU A 89 6.82 -16.48 -7.23
CA GLU A 89 7.58 -15.42 -7.85
C GLU A 89 8.40 -14.74 -6.77
N ASP A 90 9.71 -14.91 -6.85
CA ASP A 90 10.70 -14.20 -6.02
C ASP A 90 10.59 -12.68 -6.24
N LEU A 91 9.64 -12.07 -5.53
CA LEU A 91 9.42 -10.64 -5.53
C LEU A 91 10.26 -10.01 -4.44
N ARG A 92 11.20 -9.15 -4.84
CA ARG A 92 12.10 -8.45 -3.92
C ARG A 92 11.79 -6.97 -3.85
N THR A 93 12.04 -6.40 -2.68
CA THR A 93 11.89 -4.95 -2.44
C THR A 93 12.73 -4.14 -3.43
N GLY A 94 12.10 -3.16 -4.07
CA GLY A 94 12.71 -2.30 -5.08
C GLY A 94 12.64 -2.84 -6.52
N MET A 95 12.07 -4.01 -6.75
CA MET A 95 11.77 -4.47 -8.11
C MET A 95 10.66 -3.62 -8.72
N ILE A 96 10.77 -3.33 -10.00
CA ILE A 96 9.69 -2.72 -10.79
C ILE A 96 8.90 -3.85 -11.43
N ILE A 97 7.60 -3.88 -11.15
CA ILE A 97 6.68 -4.86 -11.72
C ILE A 97 5.57 -4.20 -12.51
N GLN A 98 5.12 -4.88 -13.54
CA GLN A 98 3.92 -4.55 -14.30
C GLN A 98 2.87 -5.61 -14.00
N VAL A 99 1.74 -5.15 -13.49
CA VAL A 99 0.64 -6.03 -13.07
C VAL A 99 -0.63 -5.63 -13.78
N ARG A 100 -1.39 -6.62 -14.24
CA ARG A 100 -2.73 -6.46 -14.78
C ARG A 100 -3.74 -7.01 -13.78
N GLY A 101 -4.82 -6.29 -13.54
CA GLY A 101 -5.87 -6.73 -12.63
C GLY A 101 -7.07 -5.79 -12.66
N GLU A 102 -7.92 -5.90 -11.67
CA GLU A 102 -9.11 -5.09 -11.51
C GLU A 102 -8.85 -3.98 -10.48
N LEU A 103 -8.94 -2.74 -10.93
CA LEU A 103 -8.74 -1.57 -10.09
C LEU A 103 -10.06 -1.21 -9.38
N GLU A 104 -10.05 -1.27 -8.07
CA GLU A 104 -11.20 -0.97 -7.23
C GLU A 104 -10.85 0.15 -6.25
N ARG A 105 -11.77 1.09 -6.09
CA ARG A 105 -11.63 2.16 -5.09
C ARG A 105 -11.79 1.60 -3.68
N VAL A 106 -10.96 2.05 -2.75
CA VAL A 106 -11.11 1.70 -1.33
C VAL A 106 -12.45 2.21 -0.83
N SER A 107 -13.27 1.32 -0.29
CA SER A 107 -14.62 1.61 0.16
C SER A 107 -14.62 2.44 1.45
N ALA A 108 -15.55 3.38 1.53
CA ALA A 108 -15.88 4.05 2.79
C ALA A 108 -16.68 3.11 3.71
N PRO A 109 -16.68 3.35 5.03
CA PRO A 109 -17.50 2.58 5.96
C PRO A 109 -18.98 2.72 5.59
N ARG A 110 -19.72 1.63 5.66
CA ARG A 110 -21.15 1.57 5.33
C ARG A 110 -22.03 1.71 6.58
N ASN A 111 -21.48 1.33 7.74
CA ASN A 111 -22.21 1.32 8.99
C ASN A 111 -21.54 2.25 10.02
N PRO A 112 -22.32 2.88 10.93
CA PRO A 112 -21.75 3.59 12.07
C PRO A 112 -20.91 2.63 12.94
N GLY A 113 -19.66 3.02 13.24
CA GLY A 113 -18.72 2.22 14.03
C GLY A 113 -17.88 1.21 13.22
N GLU A 114 -18.11 1.07 11.93
CA GLU A 114 -17.26 0.28 11.05
C GLU A 114 -15.91 0.96 10.88
N PHE A 115 -14.85 0.15 10.76
CA PHE A 115 -13.50 0.65 10.51
C PHE A 115 -13.43 1.44 9.19
N ASP A 116 -12.97 2.68 9.25
CA ASP A 116 -12.78 3.52 8.07
C ASP A 116 -11.52 3.13 7.28
N SER A 117 -11.68 2.11 6.45
CA SER A 117 -10.64 1.62 5.55
C SER A 117 -10.17 2.70 4.58
N GLN A 118 -11.09 3.55 4.09
CA GLN A 118 -10.75 4.62 3.16
C GLN A 118 -9.80 5.63 3.80
N GLN A 119 -10.08 6.07 5.02
CA GLN A 119 -9.21 7.01 5.74
C GLN A 119 -7.87 6.35 6.11
N TYR A 120 -7.91 5.12 6.58
CA TYR A 120 -6.70 4.36 6.95
C TYR A 120 -5.73 4.21 5.78
N TYR A 121 -6.21 3.79 4.61
CA TYR A 121 -5.37 3.62 3.43
C TYR A 121 -5.00 4.95 2.77
N ALA A 122 -5.86 5.98 2.84
CA ALA A 122 -5.53 7.31 2.36
C ALA A 122 -4.32 7.92 3.09
N CYS A 123 -4.17 7.67 4.41
CA CYS A 123 -2.98 8.08 5.17
C CYS A 123 -1.69 7.43 4.64
N GLN A 124 -1.78 6.26 4.00
CA GLN A 124 -0.67 5.57 3.35
C GLN A 124 -0.52 5.95 1.87
N GLY A 125 -1.35 6.86 1.37
CA GLY A 125 -1.40 7.27 -0.04
C GLY A 125 -2.01 6.22 -0.96
N ILE A 126 -2.79 5.27 -0.41
CA ILE A 126 -3.47 4.20 -1.16
C ILE A 126 -4.94 4.58 -1.28
N TYR A 127 -5.40 4.81 -2.50
CA TYR A 127 -6.79 5.14 -2.81
C TYR A 127 -7.51 4.04 -3.58
N TYR A 128 -6.73 3.12 -4.15
CA TYR A 128 -7.20 1.99 -4.95
C TYR A 128 -6.50 0.71 -4.55
N PHE A 129 -7.22 -0.40 -4.69
CA PHE A 129 -6.68 -1.74 -4.66
C PHE A 129 -6.66 -2.30 -6.09
N LEU A 130 -5.70 -3.14 -6.39
CA LEU A 130 -5.73 -3.97 -7.59
C LEU A 130 -6.02 -5.40 -7.17
N LYS A 131 -7.19 -5.89 -7.52
CA LYS A 131 -7.62 -7.28 -7.27
C LYS A 131 -7.30 -8.15 -8.48
N ASN A 132 -7.23 -9.47 -8.26
CA ASN A 132 -6.96 -10.45 -9.30
C ASN A 132 -5.71 -10.12 -10.12
N GLY A 133 -4.65 -9.68 -9.42
CA GLY A 133 -3.41 -9.24 -10.04
C GLY A 133 -2.63 -10.39 -10.68
N ILE A 134 -2.27 -10.20 -11.95
CA ILE A 134 -1.40 -11.10 -12.71
C ILE A 134 -0.16 -10.31 -13.12
N ILE A 135 1.01 -10.80 -12.71
CA ILE A 135 2.30 -10.17 -13.05
C ILE A 135 2.62 -10.45 -14.51
N GLN A 136 2.73 -9.39 -15.31
CA GLN A 136 3.07 -9.48 -16.72
C GLN A 136 4.57 -9.37 -16.97
N LYS A 137 5.23 -8.48 -16.22
CA LYS A 137 6.66 -8.23 -16.35
C LYS A 137 7.24 -7.88 -14.98
N LYS A 138 8.49 -8.31 -14.76
CA LYS A 138 9.28 -7.92 -13.59
C LYS A 138 10.69 -7.55 -13.98
N SER A 139 11.27 -6.54 -13.31
CA SER A 139 12.67 -6.18 -13.50
C SER A 139 13.57 -7.18 -12.76
N ARG A 140 14.81 -7.33 -13.25
CA ARG A 140 15.83 -8.10 -12.54
C ARG A 140 16.55 -7.26 -11.48
N SER A 141 16.43 -5.95 -11.54
CA SER A 141 17.04 -5.03 -10.59
C SER A 141 16.15 -4.87 -9.37
N TYR A 142 16.74 -4.88 -8.20
CA TYR A 142 16.07 -4.68 -6.92
C TYR A 142 16.95 -3.85 -5.97
N SER A 143 16.38 -3.31 -4.91
CA SER A 143 17.10 -2.55 -3.88
C SER A 143 17.78 -3.50 -2.90
N ARG A 144 19.10 -3.66 -2.99
CA ARG A 144 19.86 -4.51 -2.06
C ARG A 144 19.70 -4.06 -0.60
N TYR A 145 19.69 -2.75 -0.35
CA TYR A 145 19.47 -2.19 0.98
C TYR A 145 18.02 -2.43 1.47
N GLY A 146 17.03 -2.18 0.62
CA GLY A 146 15.63 -2.46 0.96
C GLY A 146 15.40 -3.93 1.25
N GLN A 147 15.97 -4.83 0.44
CA GLN A 147 15.88 -6.27 0.68
C GLN A 147 16.56 -6.69 1.98
N PHE A 148 17.74 -6.15 2.28
CA PHE A 148 18.42 -6.42 3.56
C PHE A 148 17.56 -6.02 4.78
N LEU A 149 16.85 -4.88 4.71
CA LEU A 149 15.96 -4.46 5.79
C LEU A 149 14.74 -5.39 5.92
N THR A 150 14.21 -5.88 4.80
CA THR A 150 13.12 -6.87 4.79
C THR A 150 13.58 -8.18 5.41
N ASP A 151 14.71 -8.71 4.97
CA ASP A 151 15.29 -9.95 5.50
C ASP A 151 15.62 -9.85 7.01
N LEU A 152 16.10 -8.66 7.45
CA LEU A 152 16.35 -8.40 8.87
C LEU A 152 15.05 -8.41 9.67
N ARG A 153 13.99 -7.79 9.15
CA ARG A 153 12.68 -7.77 9.79
C ARG A 153 12.13 -9.19 9.93
N GLU A 154 12.15 -9.98 8.86
CA GLU A 154 11.70 -11.37 8.86
C GLU A 154 12.47 -12.24 9.87
N ARG A 155 13.79 -12.05 9.99
CA ARG A 155 14.60 -12.73 11.00
C ARG A 155 14.20 -12.35 12.42
N ILE A 156 13.94 -11.05 12.69
CA ILE A 156 13.49 -10.60 14.01
C ILE A 156 12.10 -11.18 14.31
N THR A 157 11.20 -11.20 13.34
CA THR A 157 9.88 -11.82 13.47
C THR A 157 10.00 -13.30 13.85
N GLY A 158 10.81 -14.07 13.14
CA GLY A 158 11.04 -15.49 13.46
C GLY A 158 11.64 -15.73 14.85
N ILE A 159 12.59 -14.87 15.29
CA ILE A 159 13.15 -14.95 16.65
C ILE A 159 12.08 -14.65 17.71
N LEU A 160 11.19 -13.68 17.45
CA LEU A 160 10.11 -13.34 18.38
C LEU A 160 9.08 -14.47 18.46
N GLU A 161 8.75 -15.12 17.37
CA GLU A 161 7.86 -16.28 17.33
C GLU A 161 8.41 -17.46 18.13
N GLU A 162 9.71 -17.74 17.95
CA GLU A 162 10.39 -18.81 18.69
C GLU A 162 10.52 -18.51 20.19
N ALA A 163 10.77 -17.24 20.55
CA ALA A 163 11.01 -16.85 21.94
C ALA A 163 9.75 -16.60 22.74
N ALA A 164 8.69 -16.06 22.15
CA ALA A 164 7.48 -15.57 22.83
C ALA A 164 6.24 -16.45 22.56
N GLY A 165 6.29 -17.40 21.61
CA GLY A 165 5.18 -18.31 21.31
C GLY A 165 3.87 -17.55 21.03
N GLU A 166 2.83 -17.81 21.83
CA GLU A 166 1.50 -17.19 21.67
C GLU A 166 1.50 -15.66 21.82
N ASP A 167 2.44 -15.10 22.60
CA ASP A 167 2.55 -13.66 22.82
C ASP A 167 3.38 -12.94 21.71
N ALA A 168 3.93 -13.68 20.75
CA ALA A 168 4.79 -13.14 19.70
C ALA A 168 4.14 -11.98 18.93
N GLY A 169 2.83 -12.09 18.66
CA GLY A 169 2.06 -11.06 17.97
C GLY A 169 2.08 -9.69 18.68
N ILE A 170 2.03 -9.68 20.01
CA ILE A 170 2.10 -8.47 20.82
C ILE A 170 3.48 -7.81 20.68
N TYR A 171 4.55 -8.60 20.77
CA TYR A 171 5.92 -8.10 20.63
C TYR A 171 6.19 -7.63 19.20
N GLN A 172 5.69 -8.32 18.18
CA GLN A 172 5.77 -7.90 16.78
C GLN A 172 5.05 -6.56 16.57
N ALA A 173 3.86 -6.39 17.13
CA ALA A 173 3.14 -5.12 17.04
C ALA A 173 3.88 -3.97 17.73
N MET A 174 4.49 -4.22 18.88
CA MET A 174 5.20 -3.19 19.65
C MET A 174 6.55 -2.83 19.02
N LEU A 175 7.33 -3.80 18.56
CA LEU A 175 8.70 -3.60 18.07
C LEU A 175 8.77 -3.32 16.57
N LEU A 176 7.95 -4.00 15.78
CA LEU A 176 7.98 -3.91 14.32
C LEU A 176 6.79 -3.11 13.75
N GLY A 177 5.81 -2.77 14.58
CA GLY A 177 4.58 -2.09 14.17
C GLY A 177 3.69 -2.97 13.29
N GLU A 178 3.82 -4.27 13.36
CA GLU A 178 3.08 -5.23 12.56
C GLU A 178 1.87 -5.76 13.35
N LYS A 179 0.66 -5.62 12.78
CA LYS A 179 -0.59 -6.01 13.43
C LYS A 179 -1.22 -7.26 12.83
N SER A 180 -0.57 -7.89 11.85
CA SER A 180 -1.12 -9.03 11.13
C SER A 180 -1.27 -10.30 11.96
N SER A 181 -0.60 -10.38 13.10
CA SER A 181 -0.59 -11.53 14.02
C SER A 181 -1.35 -11.28 15.33
N LEU A 182 -2.18 -10.24 15.40
CA LEU A 182 -2.98 -9.87 16.57
C LEU A 182 -4.43 -10.37 16.51
N ASP A 183 -4.78 -11.24 15.57
CA ASP A 183 -6.12 -11.85 15.44
C ASP A 183 -6.25 -13.13 16.26
#